data_2e14de715dc1aa3fd38ec3f3a7c0fad3
#
_entry.id   2e14de715dc1aa3fd38ec3f3a7c0fad3
#
_cell.length_a   1.000
_cell.length_b   1.000
_cell.length_c   1.000
_cell.angle_alpha   90.00
_cell.angle_beta   90.00
_cell.angle_gamma   90.00
#
_symmetry.space_group_name_H-M   'P 1'
#
loop_
_entity.id
_entity.type
_entity.pdbx_description
1 polymer ?
#
loop_
_entity_poly.entity_id
_entity_poly.type
_entity_poly.pdbx_seq_one_letter_code
_entity_poly.pdbx_strand_id
1 'polypeptide(L)'
;MGNTTAFATIYNRFLGKITDDMYMELTPEDTVRDLQKLLIDAIPNFEFPRKNLYDYTIKTDIIPESDVIPGDFILGVVWNELSEDDPNKPPEVIVEHSMFNIELTEEEINILALLMQGSWLQRQVTSIENIRMKYSGSDFKMTSQANHLSKLLTLQTEVQRQAFHMQRLYKRRKLDPETGEYKSNWSVFKVRNSD
;
A
#
# COMPACT_ATOMS: atom_id res chain seq x y z
N MET A 1 -6.52 22.83 10.20
CA MET A 1 -6.24 21.40 10.36
C MET A 1 -5.27 21.03 9.26
N GLY A 2 -4.11 20.43 9.58
CA GLY A 2 -3.18 19.97 8.54
C GLY A 2 -3.83 18.86 7.72
N ASN A 3 -3.66 18.88 6.41
CA ASN A 3 -4.17 17.82 5.55
C ASN A 3 -3.40 16.53 5.87
N THR A 4 -4.11 15.46 6.15
CA THR A 4 -3.58 14.13 6.47
C THR A 4 -3.94 13.16 5.35
N THR A 5 -3.22 12.04 5.23
CA THR A 5 -3.54 11.00 4.25
C THR A 5 -3.80 9.68 4.98
N ALA A 6 -5.01 9.16 4.88
CA ALA A 6 -5.37 7.87 5.48
C ALA A 6 -4.60 6.72 4.81
N PHE A 7 -4.15 5.75 5.61
CA PHE A 7 -3.52 4.52 5.11
C PHE A 7 -4.47 3.73 4.21
N ALA A 8 -5.77 3.75 4.52
CA ALA A 8 -6.83 3.14 3.72
C ALA A 8 -6.78 3.55 2.24
N THR A 9 -6.44 4.81 1.93
CA THR A 9 -6.31 5.28 0.55
C THR A 9 -5.20 4.53 -0.21
N ILE A 10 -4.09 4.26 0.47
CA ILE A 10 -2.96 3.53 -0.12
C ILE A 10 -3.27 2.04 -0.22
N TYR A 11 -3.94 1.46 0.79
CA TYR A 11 -4.39 0.07 0.75
C TYR A 11 -5.33 -0.20 -0.42
N ASN A 12 -6.35 0.66 -0.61
CA ASN A 12 -7.26 0.55 -1.73
C ASN A 12 -6.54 0.61 -3.08
N ARG A 13 -5.53 1.48 -3.19
CA ARG A 13 -4.70 1.59 -4.39
C ARG A 13 -3.84 0.34 -4.61
N PHE A 14 -3.30 -0.25 -3.55
CA PHE A 14 -2.53 -1.49 -3.58
C PHE A 14 -3.41 -2.69 -3.93
N LEU A 15 -4.54 -2.85 -3.25
CA LEU A 15 -5.48 -3.95 -3.48
C LEU A 15 -6.01 -3.95 -4.93
N GLY A 16 -6.21 -2.78 -5.52
CA GLY A 16 -6.56 -2.67 -6.94
C GLY A 16 -5.46 -3.11 -7.92
N LYS A 17 -4.23 -3.36 -7.45
CA LYS A 17 -3.09 -3.80 -8.27
C LYS A 17 -2.81 -5.30 -8.15
N ILE A 18 -3.40 -5.97 -7.19
CA ILE A 18 -3.24 -7.40 -6.96
C ILE A 18 -4.55 -8.13 -7.24
N THR A 19 -4.45 -9.39 -7.65
CA THR A 19 -5.60 -10.27 -7.93
C THR A 19 -5.50 -11.52 -7.05
N ASP A 20 -5.20 -11.33 -5.77
CA ASP A 20 -5.02 -12.44 -4.84
C ASP A 20 -6.23 -12.57 -3.93
N ASP A 21 -6.83 -13.74 -3.93
CA ASP A 21 -7.98 -14.08 -3.08
C ASP A 21 -7.55 -14.31 -1.60
N MET A 22 -6.25 -14.31 -1.30
CA MET A 22 -5.73 -14.56 0.04
C MET A 22 -6.35 -13.64 1.10
N TYR A 23 -6.55 -12.36 0.77
CA TYR A 23 -7.18 -11.42 1.69
C TYR A 23 -8.66 -11.70 1.95
N MET A 24 -9.32 -12.50 1.13
CA MET A 24 -10.71 -12.96 1.37
C MET A 24 -10.78 -14.08 2.42
N GLU A 25 -9.67 -14.79 2.65
CA GLU A 25 -9.58 -15.87 3.63
C GLU A 25 -9.12 -15.39 5.03
N LEU A 26 -8.53 -14.19 5.10
CA LEU A 26 -8.05 -13.59 6.34
C LEU A 26 -9.19 -12.91 7.10
N THR A 27 -9.05 -12.85 8.43
CA THR A 27 -9.93 -11.98 9.22
C THR A 27 -9.68 -10.52 8.83
N PRO A 28 -10.66 -9.62 8.98
CA PRO A 28 -10.45 -8.19 8.73
C PRO A 28 -9.27 -7.61 9.51
N GLU A 29 -9.10 -8.01 10.78
CA GLU A 29 -7.99 -7.56 11.62
C GLU A 29 -6.62 -8.01 11.08
N ASP A 30 -6.49 -9.29 10.69
CA ASP A 30 -5.25 -9.81 10.13
C ASP A 30 -4.94 -9.17 8.77
N THR A 31 -5.97 -8.91 7.96
CA THR A 31 -5.82 -8.20 6.69
C THR A 31 -5.22 -6.81 6.90
N VAL A 32 -5.78 -6.03 7.81
CA VAL A 32 -5.28 -4.68 8.09
C VAL A 32 -3.87 -4.73 8.68
N ARG A 33 -3.61 -5.64 9.62
CA ARG A 33 -2.28 -5.82 10.19
C ARG A 33 -1.23 -6.16 9.11
N ASP A 34 -1.58 -6.98 8.14
CA ASP A 34 -0.70 -7.31 7.01
C ASP A 34 -0.49 -6.12 6.07
N LEU A 35 -1.56 -5.39 5.75
CA LEU A 35 -1.49 -4.17 4.94
C LEU A 35 -0.66 -3.07 5.60
N GLN A 36 -0.83 -2.85 6.91
CA GLN A 36 0.00 -1.92 7.69
C GLN A 36 1.47 -2.28 7.59
N LYS A 37 1.79 -3.57 7.81
CA LYS A 37 3.16 -4.05 7.74
C LYS A 37 3.74 -3.85 6.35
N LEU A 38 3.01 -4.20 5.29
CA LEU A 38 3.45 -3.97 3.90
C LEU A 38 3.72 -2.49 3.62
N LEU A 39 2.86 -1.59 4.10
CA LEU A 39 3.03 -0.15 3.91
C LEU A 39 4.26 0.36 4.66
N ILE A 40 4.42 -0.01 5.92
CA ILE A 40 5.57 0.41 6.74
C ILE A 40 6.88 -0.12 6.14
N ASP A 41 6.90 -1.37 5.68
CA ASP A 41 8.05 -1.98 5.00
C ASP A 41 8.35 -1.33 3.63
N ALA A 42 7.36 -0.69 3.00
CA ALA A 42 7.53 0.02 1.73
C ALA A 42 8.17 1.42 1.90
N ILE A 43 7.97 2.09 3.06
CA ILE A 43 8.47 3.46 3.30
C ILE A 43 9.99 3.59 3.06
N PRO A 44 10.86 2.72 3.60
CA PRO A 44 12.31 2.81 3.36
C PRO A 44 12.72 2.66 1.89
N ASN A 45 11.90 2.02 1.07
CA ASN A 45 12.15 1.79 -0.35
C ASN A 45 11.75 3.00 -1.23
N PHE A 46 11.15 4.02 -0.66
CA PHE A 46 10.88 5.27 -1.34
C PHE A 46 12.15 6.14 -1.31
N GLU A 47 12.97 6.09 -2.38
CA GLU A 47 14.32 6.67 -2.41
C GLU A 47 14.36 8.21 -2.30
N PHE A 48 13.33 8.89 -2.78
CA PHE A 48 13.34 10.37 -2.90
C PHE A 48 12.05 11.02 -2.38
N PRO A 49 11.63 10.74 -1.15
CA PRO A 49 10.43 11.38 -0.60
C PRO A 49 10.70 12.88 -0.39
N ARG A 50 9.72 13.72 -0.74
CA ARG A 50 9.79 15.17 -0.49
C ARG A 50 9.32 15.55 0.90
N LYS A 51 8.63 14.62 1.56
CA LYS A 51 8.04 14.78 2.89
C LYS A 51 8.55 13.68 3.79
N ASN A 52 8.45 13.88 5.09
CA ASN A 52 8.81 12.85 6.06
C ASN A 52 7.73 11.77 6.12
N LEU A 53 7.93 10.65 5.44
CA LEU A 53 7.01 9.51 5.43
C LEU A 53 7.01 8.72 6.76
N TYR A 54 7.90 9.02 7.69
CA TYR A 54 7.89 8.41 9.03
C TYR A 54 7.01 9.19 10.02
N ASP A 55 6.39 10.29 9.57
CA ASP A 55 5.41 11.03 10.36
C ASP A 55 4.01 10.47 10.12
N TYR A 56 3.70 9.39 10.83
CA TYR A 56 2.40 8.72 10.78
C TYR A 56 1.90 8.33 12.18
N THR A 57 0.61 8.13 12.28
CA THR A 57 -0.08 7.67 13.49
C THR A 57 -0.83 6.37 13.18
N ILE A 58 -0.58 5.33 13.95
CA ILE A 58 -1.37 4.09 13.90
C ILE A 58 -2.49 4.23 14.91
N LYS A 59 -3.73 4.10 14.46
CA LYS A 59 -4.91 4.29 15.28
C LYS A 59 -6.06 3.40 14.81
N THR A 60 -6.76 2.83 15.79
CA THR A 60 -8.04 2.15 15.58
C THR A 60 -9.08 2.83 16.44
N ASP A 61 -10.26 3.06 15.91
CA ASP A 61 -11.37 3.68 16.64
C ASP A 61 -12.57 2.75 16.65
N ILE A 62 -13.38 2.87 17.69
CA ILE A 62 -14.70 2.23 17.79
C ILE A 62 -15.70 3.31 17.47
N ILE A 63 -16.46 3.11 16.39
CA ILE A 63 -17.48 4.06 15.93
C ILE A 63 -18.81 3.36 15.70
N PRO A 64 -19.95 4.07 15.78
CA PRO A 64 -21.23 3.53 15.33
C PRO A 64 -21.17 3.13 13.87
N GLU A 65 -21.83 2.03 13.50
CA GLU A 65 -21.86 1.56 12.09
C GLU A 65 -22.40 2.64 11.13
N SER A 66 -23.29 3.51 11.63
CA SER A 66 -23.82 4.64 10.86
C SER A 66 -22.78 5.68 10.44
N ASP A 67 -21.65 5.74 11.15
CA ASP A 67 -20.60 6.75 10.96
C ASP A 67 -19.45 6.23 10.07
N VAL A 68 -19.55 4.97 9.62
CA VAL A 68 -18.60 4.37 8.67
C VAL A 68 -18.73 5.05 7.32
N ILE A 69 -17.61 5.51 6.77
CA ILE A 69 -17.57 6.11 5.45
C ILE A 69 -17.04 5.12 4.40
N PRO A 70 -17.44 5.26 3.11
CA PRO A 70 -16.92 4.41 2.05
C PRO A 70 -15.39 4.48 1.96
N GLY A 71 -14.74 3.33 2.06
CA GLY A 71 -13.29 3.20 2.03
C GLY A 71 -12.64 2.97 3.39
N ASP A 72 -13.39 3.03 4.46
CA ASP A 72 -12.92 2.62 5.78
C ASP A 72 -12.66 1.11 5.84
N PHE A 73 -11.61 0.73 6.56
CA PHE A 73 -11.32 -0.67 6.84
C PHE A 73 -11.91 -1.07 8.18
N ILE A 74 -13.00 -1.86 8.13
CA ILE A 74 -13.67 -2.41 9.30
C ILE A 74 -12.89 -3.64 9.76
N LEU A 75 -12.37 -3.61 10.99
CA LEU A 75 -11.65 -4.71 11.62
C LEU A 75 -12.56 -5.74 12.26
N GLY A 76 -13.73 -5.33 12.69
CA GLY A 76 -14.70 -6.20 13.34
C GLY A 76 -15.88 -5.43 13.90
N VAL A 77 -16.86 -6.18 14.39
CA VAL A 77 -18.03 -5.65 15.09
C VAL A 77 -17.80 -5.80 16.58
N VAL A 78 -18.01 -4.75 17.34
CA VAL A 78 -18.05 -4.83 18.79
C VAL A 78 -19.39 -5.48 19.18
N TRP A 79 -19.35 -6.77 19.48
CA TRP A 79 -20.47 -7.44 20.12
C TRP A 79 -20.54 -6.93 21.56
N ASN A 80 -21.25 -5.84 21.79
CA ASN A 80 -21.68 -5.55 23.13
C ASN A 80 -22.59 -6.71 23.52
N GLU A 81 -22.11 -7.64 24.36
CA GLU A 81 -23.00 -8.50 25.13
C GLU A 81 -24.05 -7.56 25.66
N LEU A 82 -25.26 -7.65 25.11
CA LEU A 82 -26.43 -6.82 25.32
C LEU A 82 -26.29 -6.06 26.66
N SER A 83 -25.94 -4.80 26.60
CA SER A 83 -26.23 -3.97 27.75
C SER A 83 -27.74 -3.96 27.80
N GLU A 84 -28.30 -4.64 28.78
CA GLU A 84 -29.73 -4.72 29.02
C GLU A 84 -30.36 -3.30 29.11
N ASP A 85 -29.51 -2.29 29.16
CA ASP A 85 -29.86 -0.90 29.43
C ASP A 85 -30.28 -0.09 28.19
N ASP A 86 -29.93 -0.49 26.95
CA ASP A 86 -30.39 0.23 25.76
C ASP A 86 -30.48 -0.69 24.51
N PRO A 87 -31.68 -1.25 24.25
CA PRO A 87 -31.90 -2.08 23.05
C PRO A 87 -31.84 -1.31 21.73
N ASN A 88 -31.75 0.03 21.78
CA ASN A 88 -31.68 0.89 20.59
C ASN A 88 -30.25 1.40 20.31
N LYS A 89 -29.24 0.99 21.08
CA LYS A 89 -27.86 1.38 20.78
C LYS A 89 -27.46 0.79 19.42
N PRO A 90 -27.02 1.64 18.47
CA PRO A 90 -26.58 1.15 17.17
C PRO A 90 -25.35 0.23 17.34
N PRO A 91 -25.18 -0.77 16.49
CA PRO A 91 -23.99 -1.61 16.50
C PRO A 91 -22.74 -0.76 16.28
N GLU A 92 -21.72 -1.05 17.06
CA GLU A 92 -20.42 -0.38 16.96
C GLU A 92 -19.46 -1.26 16.17
N VAL A 93 -18.59 -0.63 15.39
CA VAL A 93 -17.57 -1.32 14.60
C VAL A 93 -16.19 -0.77 14.94
N ILE A 94 -15.20 -1.65 14.83
CA ILE A 94 -13.80 -1.27 14.97
C ILE A 94 -13.30 -0.92 13.57
N VAL A 95 -12.81 0.31 13.41
CA VAL A 95 -12.31 0.82 12.11
C VAL A 95 -10.86 1.24 12.25
N GLU A 96 -10.07 1.01 11.22
CA GLU A 96 -8.71 1.52 11.14
C GLU A 96 -8.70 2.98 10.67
N HIS A 97 -8.13 3.85 11.49
CA HIS A 97 -7.93 5.27 11.21
C HIS A 97 -6.45 5.66 11.20
N SER A 98 -5.56 4.72 10.85
CA SER A 98 -4.14 5.03 10.70
C SER A 98 -3.93 5.99 9.53
N MET A 99 -3.04 6.97 9.73
CA MET A 99 -2.82 8.03 8.75
C MET A 99 -1.39 8.55 8.78
N PHE A 100 -0.93 9.06 7.65
CA PHE A 100 0.18 9.98 7.63
C PHE A 100 -0.29 11.35 8.12
N ASN A 101 0.47 11.99 9.02
CA ASN A 101 0.20 13.34 9.53
C ASN A 101 0.51 14.43 8.51
N ILE A 102 0.70 14.04 7.27
CA ILE A 102 1.01 14.85 6.11
C ILE A 102 0.09 14.50 4.95
N GLU A 103 -0.20 15.46 4.10
CA GLU A 103 -0.92 15.21 2.85
C GLU A 103 0.03 14.65 1.79
N LEU A 104 -0.26 13.45 1.28
CA LEU A 104 0.46 12.84 0.17
C LEU A 104 -0.23 13.20 -1.15
N THR A 105 0.57 13.40 -2.18
CA THR A 105 0.06 13.56 -3.54
C THR A 105 -0.37 12.22 -4.13
N GLU A 106 -1.24 12.23 -5.12
CA GLU A 106 -1.66 11.02 -5.87
C GLU A 106 -0.46 10.23 -6.43
N GLU A 107 0.60 10.95 -6.82
CA GLU A 107 1.83 10.33 -7.31
C GLU A 107 2.58 9.59 -6.19
N GLU A 108 2.68 10.19 -4.99
CA GLU A 108 3.29 9.57 -3.79
C GLU A 108 2.50 8.34 -3.34
N ILE A 109 1.17 8.44 -3.30
CA ILE A 109 0.26 7.33 -2.99
C ILE A 109 0.46 6.16 -3.97
N ASN A 110 0.55 6.46 -5.27
CA ASN A 110 0.76 5.42 -6.28
C ASN A 110 2.15 4.78 -6.19
N ILE A 111 3.19 5.54 -5.87
CA ILE A 111 4.54 5.01 -5.62
C ILE A 111 4.54 4.06 -4.42
N LEU A 112 3.95 4.47 -3.30
CA LEU A 112 3.83 3.62 -2.10
C LEU A 112 3.07 2.32 -2.40
N ALA A 113 1.96 2.40 -3.12
CA ALA A 113 1.19 1.21 -3.52
C ALA A 113 2.00 0.26 -4.43
N LEU A 114 2.84 0.77 -5.34
CA LEU A 114 3.75 -0.05 -6.15
C LEU A 114 4.86 -0.68 -5.30
N LEU A 115 5.40 0.05 -4.33
CA LEU A 115 6.41 -0.49 -3.41
C LEU A 115 5.83 -1.58 -2.51
N MET A 116 4.59 -1.41 -2.01
CA MET A 116 3.84 -2.46 -1.31
C MET A 116 3.68 -3.69 -2.19
N GLN A 117 3.29 -3.52 -3.45
CA GLN A 117 3.15 -4.62 -4.41
C GLN A 117 4.48 -5.37 -4.62
N GLY A 118 5.61 -4.65 -4.70
CA GLY A 118 6.94 -5.25 -4.77
C GLY A 118 7.28 -6.09 -3.55
N SER A 119 7.01 -5.59 -2.34
CA SER A 119 7.22 -6.30 -1.08
C SER A 119 6.31 -7.52 -0.95
N TRP A 120 5.05 -7.42 -1.37
CA TRP A 120 4.10 -8.52 -1.40
C TRP A 120 4.57 -9.63 -2.35
N LEU A 121 4.97 -9.30 -3.58
CA LEU A 121 5.51 -10.27 -4.55
C LEU A 121 6.77 -10.96 -4.03
N GLN A 122 7.66 -10.23 -3.36
CA GLN A 122 8.84 -10.82 -2.74
C GLN A 122 8.47 -11.90 -1.72
N ARG A 123 7.45 -11.66 -0.90
CA ARG A 123 6.97 -12.66 0.07
C ARG A 123 6.40 -13.90 -0.63
N GLN A 124 5.65 -13.72 -1.72
CA GLN A 124 5.10 -14.84 -2.50
C GLN A 124 6.22 -15.70 -3.11
N VAL A 125 7.22 -15.06 -3.73
CA VAL A 125 8.40 -15.75 -4.28
C VAL A 125 9.12 -16.55 -3.19
N THR A 126 9.43 -15.92 -2.05
CA THR A 126 10.12 -16.57 -0.93
C THR A 126 9.32 -17.74 -0.36
N SER A 127 7.98 -17.60 -0.27
CA SER A 127 7.10 -18.68 0.19
C SER A 127 7.18 -19.91 -0.73
N ILE A 128 7.10 -19.70 -2.05
CA ILE A 128 7.19 -20.79 -3.03
C ILE A 128 8.58 -21.44 -3.03
N GLU A 129 9.65 -20.65 -2.90
CA GLU A 129 11.01 -21.18 -2.79
C GLU A 129 11.19 -22.04 -1.55
N ASN A 130 10.64 -21.64 -0.42
CA ASN A 130 10.66 -22.40 0.83
C ASN A 130 9.89 -23.72 0.70
N ILE A 131 8.73 -23.72 0.05
CA ILE A 131 7.98 -24.94 -0.24
C ILE A 131 8.79 -25.85 -1.14
N ARG A 132 9.40 -25.32 -2.20
CA ARG A 132 10.25 -26.08 -3.11
C ARG A 132 11.41 -26.75 -2.38
N MET A 133 12.08 -26.03 -1.48
CA MET A 133 13.19 -26.62 -0.71
C MET A 133 12.73 -27.73 0.22
N LYS A 134 11.56 -27.62 0.85
CA LYS A 134 11.02 -28.63 1.76
C LYS A 134 10.61 -29.92 1.06
N TYR A 135 10.11 -29.83 -0.19
CA TYR A 135 9.52 -30.93 -0.93
C TYR A 135 10.38 -31.37 -2.13
N SER A 136 11.67 -31.07 -2.13
CA SER A 136 12.62 -31.43 -3.23
C SER A 136 12.94 -32.92 -3.31
N GLY A 137 12.20 -33.82 -2.64
CA GLY A 137 12.23 -35.26 -2.84
C GLY A 137 11.69 -35.66 -4.22
N SER A 138 12.21 -36.73 -4.77
CA SER A 138 12.15 -37.20 -6.17
C SER A 138 10.75 -37.39 -6.81
N ASP A 139 9.64 -37.25 -6.06
CA ASP A 139 8.32 -37.63 -6.55
C ASP A 139 7.37 -36.45 -6.84
N PHE A 140 7.81 -35.21 -6.64
CA PHE A 140 6.94 -34.04 -6.87
C PHE A 140 7.15 -33.54 -8.31
N LYS A 141 6.11 -33.68 -9.17
CA LYS A 141 6.10 -33.10 -10.53
C LYS A 141 6.04 -31.56 -10.46
N MET A 142 7.20 -30.93 -10.36
CA MET A 142 7.38 -29.50 -10.08
C MET A 142 7.19 -28.56 -11.30
N THR A 143 6.76 -29.07 -12.46
CA THR A 143 6.72 -28.27 -13.70
C THR A 143 5.75 -27.08 -13.59
N SER A 144 4.60 -27.27 -12.95
CA SER A 144 3.61 -26.22 -12.77
C SER A 144 4.09 -25.12 -11.80
N GLN A 145 4.69 -25.51 -10.69
CA GLN A 145 5.22 -24.58 -9.69
C GLN A 145 6.42 -23.78 -10.20
N ALA A 146 7.30 -24.43 -10.99
CA ALA A 146 8.44 -23.75 -11.62
C ALA A 146 7.97 -22.67 -12.61
N ASN A 147 6.94 -22.95 -13.39
CA ASN A 147 6.34 -21.98 -14.31
C ASN A 147 5.67 -20.82 -13.54
N HIS A 148 4.98 -21.13 -12.44
CA HIS A 148 4.37 -20.11 -11.58
C HIS A 148 5.42 -19.21 -10.94
N LEU A 149 6.47 -19.79 -10.37
CA LEU A 149 7.60 -19.04 -9.81
C LEU A 149 8.27 -18.13 -10.85
N SER A 150 8.52 -18.66 -12.06
CA SER A 150 9.09 -17.87 -13.16
C SER A 150 8.22 -16.66 -13.53
N LYS A 151 6.90 -16.84 -13.56
CA LYS A 151 5.94 -15.72 -13.80
C LYS A 151 5.97 -14.69 -12.68
N LEU A 152 6.01 -15.13 -11.42
CA LEU A 152 6.10 -14.22 -10.26
C LEU A 152 7.39 -13.42 -10.26
N LEU A 153 8.55 -14.06 -10.57
CA LEU A 153 9.84 -13.36 -10.68
C LEU A 153 9.83 -12.32 -11.82
N THR A 154 9.21 -12.66 -12.96
CA THR A 154 9.05 -11.69 -14.06
C THR A 154 8.18 -10.51 -13.63
N LEU A 155 7.04 -10.79 -12.98
CA LEU A 155 6.14 -9.74 -12.49
C LEU A 155 6.82 -8.87 -11.43
N GLN A 156 7.56 -9.47 -10.50
CA GLN A 156 8.32 -8.75 -9.48
C GLN A 156 9.33 -7.79 -10.13
N THR A 157 10.10 -8.28 -11.11
CA THR A 157 11.07 -7.46 -11.84
C THR A 157 10.40 -6.28 -12.54
N GLU A 158 9.23 -6.51 -13.17
CA GLU A 158 8.47 -5.48 -13.84
C GLU A 158 7.94 -4.42 -12.85
N VAL A 159 7.37 -4.86 -11.72
CA VAL A 159 6.88 -3.94 -10.69
C VAL A 159 8.02 -3.11 -10.08
N GLN A 160 9.18 -3.72 -9.83
CA GLN A 160 10.36 -2.99 -9.35
C GLN A 160 10.83 -1.96 -10.38
N ARG A 161 10.85 -2.32 -11.66
CA ARG A 161 11.19 -1.41 -12.75
C ARG A 161 10.22 -0.24 -12.84
N GLN A 162 8.92 -0.50 -12.72
CA GLN A 162 7.89 0.54 -12.70
C GLN A 162 8.04 1.47 -11.49
N ALA A 163 8.22 0.91 -10.29
CA ALA A 163 8.40 1.69 -9.07
C ALA A 163 9.63 2.61 -9.18
N PHE A 164 10.76 2.09 -9.66
CA PHE A 164 11.96 2.87 -9.89
C PHE A 164 11.76 3.96 -10.96
N HIS A 165 11.07 3.64 -12.05
CA HIS A 165 10.76 4.62 -13.11
C HIS A 165 9.90 5.77 -12.56
N MET A 166 8.85 5.44 -11.81
CA MET A 166 7.96 6.43 -11.19
C MET A 166 8.70 7.33 -10.20
N GLN A 167 9.55 6.76 -9.36
CA GLN A 167 10.37 7.53 -8.41
C GLN A 167 11.34 8.48 -9.13
N ARG A 168 11.94 8.06 -10.24
CA ARG A 168 12.79 8.93 -11.07
C ARG A 168 12.02 10.08 -11.72
N LEU A 169 10.81 9.81 -12.21
CA LEU A 169 9.94 10.85 -12.74
C LEU A 169 9.54 11.83 -11.64
N TYR A 170 9.13 11.32 -10.49
CA TYR A 170 8.78 12.12 -9.31
C TYR A 170 9.93 13.02 -8.87
N LYS A 171 11.16 12.49 -8.81
CA LYS A 171 12.36 13.28 -8.48
C LYS A 171 12.59 14.44 -9.47
N ARG A 172 12.33 14.20 -10.76
CA ARG A 172 12.59 15.18 -11.83
C ARG A 172 11.51 16.26 -11.96
N ARG A 173 10.28 15.93 -11.55
CA ARG A 173 9.15 16.86 -11.63
C ARG A 173 9.11 17.72 -10.39
N LYS A 174 9.02 19.03 -10.57
CA LYS A 174 8.69 19.97 -9.50
C LYS A 174 7.32 20.54 -9.80
N LEU A 175 6.41 20.45 -8.85
CA LEU A 175 5.14 21.15 -8.91
C LEU A 175 5.42 22.63 -8.71
N ASP A 176 4.97 23.48 -9.62
CA ASP A 176 4.98 24.92 -9.44
C ASP A 176 3.85 25.29 -8.46
N PRO A 177 4.14 25.84 -7.28
CA PRO A 177 3.12 26.15 -6.29
C PRO A 177 2.12 27.23 -6.76
N GLU A 178 2.51 28.07 -7.73
CA GLU A 178 1.67 29.16 -8.25
C GLU A 178 0.72 28.72 -9.36
N THR A 179 1.19 27.86 -10.27
CA THR A 179 0.42 27.44 -11.45
C THR A 179 -0.19 26.05 -11.33
N GLY A 180 0.26 25.23 -10.34
CA GLY A 180 -0.13 23.83 -10.22
C GLY A 180 0.40 22.94 -11.35
N GLU A 181 1.24 23.44 -12.23
CA GLU A 181 1.82 22.69 -13.34
C GLU A 181 3.14 22.03 -12.96
N TYR A 182 3.40 20.85 -13.54
CA TYR A 182 4.69 20.18 -13.36
C TYR A 182 5.76 20.79 -14.22
N LYS A 183 6.73 21.47 -13.61
CA LYS A 183 7.95 21.94 -14.30
C LYS A 183 8.97 20.80 -14.37
N SER A 184 9.38 20.44 -15.58
CA SER A 184 10.50 19.53 -15.79
C SER A 184 11.82 20.30 -15.58
N ASN A 185 12.77 19.71 -14.83
CA ASN A 185 14.11 20.29 -14.63
C ASN A 185 14.97 20.37 -15.93
N TRP A 186 14.41 20.03 -17.08
CA TRP A 186 15.10 20.15 -18.37
C TRP A 186 15.26 21.58 -18.88
N SER A 187 14.61 22.57 -18.25
CA SER A 187 14.74 23.98 -18.62
C SER A 187 16.12 24.61 -18.33
N VAL A 188 17.02 23.88 -17.68
CA VAL A 188 18.38 24.36 -17.37
C VAL A 188 19.29 24.36 -18.62
N PHE A 189 18.89 23.66 -19.69
CA PHE A 189 19.62 23.66 -20.97
C PHE A 189 18.99 24.60 -22.02
N LYS A 190 18.45 25.75 -21.63
CA LYS A 190 18.30 26.83 -22.61
C LYS A 190 19.70 27.31 -22.97
N VAL A 191 20.15 26.82 -24.12
CA VAL A 191 21.34 27.41 -24.80
C VAL A 191 21.14 28.89 -24.82
N ARG A 192 22.04 29.61 -24.16
CA ARG A 192 22.16 31.06 -24.30
C ARG A 192 22.58 31.26 -25.73
N ASN A 193 21.68 31.54 -26.63
CA ASN A 193 22.03 32.13 -27.93
C ASN A 193 22.52 33.54 -27.59
N SER A 194 23.84 33.68 -27.61
CA SER A 194 24.51 34.96 -27.62
C SER A 194 24.30 35.57 -29.00
N ASP A 195 23.59 36.69 -29.06
CA ASP A 195 23.68 37.68 -30.11
C ASP A 195 25.07 38.31 -30.14
#